data_e4f36e6dce109b9edcf846348752b975
#
_entry.id   e4f36e6dce109b9edcf846348752b975
#
_cell.length_a   1.000
_cell.length_b   1.000
_cell.length_c   1.000
_cell.angle_alpha   90.00
_cell.angle_beta   90.00
_cell.angle_gamma   90.00
#
_symmetry.space_group_name_H-M   'P 1'
#
loop_
_entity.id
_entity.type
_entity.pdbx_description
1 polymer ?
#
loop_
_entity_poly.entity_id
_entity_poly.type
_entity_poly.pdbx_seq_one_letter_code
_entity_poly.pdbx_strand_id
1 'polypeptide(L)'
;MRWFNDKIYTNDMLETIDKEKFPLTYKMCSKNKFDTGSVIIRKFIDQEIDHPIWIMIYEERRPNEFHIYSLEVYKNYQLQDFGRKALTKFKEFANIITLCSLPETKVFYEKLGFHELDDNGLRLIWRKNFGRKNK
;
A
#
# COMPACT_ATOMS: atom_id res chain seq x y z
N MET A 1 -18.64 -5.48 -10.62
CA MET A 1 -17.28 -5.72 -11.10
C MET A 1 -16.29 -4.90 -10.28
N ARG A 2 -15.17 -5.51 -9.94
CA ARG A 2 -14.13 -4.86 -9.16
C ARG A 2 -12.88 -4.70 -10.01
N TRP A 3 -12.22 -3.55 -9.91
CA TRP A 3 -11.01 -3.32 -10.69
C TRP A 3 -10.08 -2.36 -9.96
N PHE A 4 -8.82 -2.35 -10.41
CA PHE A 4 -7.84 -1.38 -9.94
C PHE A 4 -7.87 -0.14 -10.82
N ASN A 5 -7.60 0.99 -10.21
CA ASN A 5 -7.44 2.25 -10.92
C ASN A 5 -6.11 2.86 -10.46
N ASP A 6 -5.16 2.96 -11.39
CA ASP A 6 -3.82 3.50 -11.10
C ASP A 6 -3.67 4.85 -11.77
N LYS A 7 -3.19 5.82 -11.00
CA LYS A 7 -2.89 7.16 -11.51
C LYS A 7 -1.62 7.66 -10.87
N ILE A 8 -0.88 8.50 -11.59
CA ILE A 8 0.24 9.22 -10.98
C ILE A 8 -0.34 10.18 -9.97
N TYR A 9 0.16 10.09 -8.72
CA TYR A 9 -0.29 10.96 -7.65
C TYR A 9 0.47 12.28 -7.72
N THR A 10 -0.26 13.39 -7.70
CA THR A 10 0.32 14.72 -7.60
C THR A 10 -0.28 15.39 -6.36
N ASN A 11 0.44 16.40 -5.83
CA ASN A 11 0.02 17.00 -4.56
C ASN A 11 -1.35 17.67 -4.63
N ASP A 12 -1.76 18.12 -5.80
CA ASP A 12 -3.09 18.72 -5.97
C ASP A 12 -4.21 17.69 -5.95
N MET A 13 -3.88 16.40 -5.94
CA MET A 13 -4.90 15.34 -5.84
C MET A 13 -5.30 15.06 -4.38
N LEU A 14 -4.69 15.74 -3.42
CA LEU A 14 -5.03 15.52 -2.01
C LEU A 14 -6.53 15.64 -1.76
N GLU A 15 -7.17 16.61 -2.41
CA GLU A 15 -8.59 16.85 -2.22
C GLU A 15 -9.45 15.72 -2.76
N THR A 16 -8.91 14.85 -3.60
CA THR A 16 -9.65 13.70 -4.11
C THR A 16 -9.66 12.53 -3.14
N ILE A 17 -8.88 12.59 -2.08
CA ILE A 17 -8.85 11.55 -1.05
C ILE A 17 -9.89 11.89 0.00
N ASP A 18 -10.87 11.01 0.17
CA ASP A 18 -11.92 11.20 1.17
C ASP A 18 -11.35 11.04 2.57
N LYS A 19 -11.20 12.15 3.28
CA LYS A 19 -10.53 12.12 4.59
C LYS A 19 -11.36 11.44 5.67
N GLU A 20 -12.66 11.26 5.43
CA GLU A 20 -13.49 10.54 6.38
C GLU A 20 -13.40 9.04 6.19
N LYS A 21 -13.27 8.58 4.94
CA LYS A 21 -13.14 7.16 4.64
C LYS A 21 -11.71 6.66 4.72
N PHE A 22 -10.75 7.53 4.40
CA PHE A 22 -9.33 7.17 4.37
C PHE A 22 -8.49 8.19 5.14
N PRO A 23 -8.74 8.31 6.47
CA PRO A 23 -8.07 9.35 7.25
C PRO A 23 -6.55 9.20 7.32
N LEU A 24 -6.05 7.97 7.37
CA LEU A 24 -4.61 7.74 7.48
C LEU A 24 -3.90 8.11 6.19
N THR A 25 -4.47 7.74 5.05
CA THR A 25 -3.92 8.11 3.74
C THR A 25 -3.95 9.61 3.54
N TYR A 26 -5.08 10.25 3.88
CA TYR A 26 -5.20 11.69 3.76
C TYR A 26 -4.14 12.39 4.62
N LYS A 27 -3.97 11.96 5.87
CA LYS A 27 -3.01 12.55 6.78
C LYS A 27 -1.58 12.39 6.26
N MET A 28 -1.25 11.20 5.77
CA MET A 28 0.09 10.94 5.24
C MET A 28 0.36 11.84 4.03
N CYS A 29 -0.57 11.92 3.09
CA CYS A 29 -0.39 12.74 1.89
C CYS A 29 -0.37 14.23 2.19
N SER A 30 -1.08 14.69 3.24
CA SER A 30 -1.06 16.10 3.60
C SER A 30 0.27 16.50 4.23
N LYS A 31 0.98 15.57 4.86
CA LYS A 31 2.27 15.85 5.49
C LYS A 31 3.44 15.72 4.53
N ASN A 32 3.28 14.98 3.44
CA ASN A 32 4.37 14.67 2.53
C ASN A 32 4.10 15.29 1.17
N LYS A 33 5.12 15.90 0.58
CA LYS A 33 5.05 16.45 -0.77
C LYS A 33 5.78 15.51 -1.70
N PHE A 34 5.09 15.04 -2.72
CA PHE A 34 5.67 14.12 -3.69
C PHE A 34 5.87 14.87 -5.01
N ASP A 35 7.13 15.21 -5.31
CA ASP A 35 7.44 16.03 -6.48
C ASP A 35 8.03 15.24 -7.63
N THR A 36 8.12 13.92 -7.47
CA THR A 36 8.89 13.11 -8.43
C THR A 36 8.11 12.70 -9.67
N GLY A 37 6.78 12.75 -9.63
CA GLY A 37 5.97 12.22 -10.72
C GLY A 37 6.00 10.70 -10.81
N SER A 38 6.60 10.02 -9.83
CA SER A 38 6.75 8.56 -9.83
C SER A 38 5.88 7.89 -8.77
N VAL A 39 5.16 8.66 -7.98
CA VAL A 39 4.28 8.12 -6.94
C VAL A 39 2.92 7.81 -7.56
N ILE A 40 2.42 6.61 -7.28
CA ILE A 40 1.18 6.10 -7.85
C ILE A 40 0.14 5.98 -6.77
N ILE A 41 -1.08 6.42 -7.08
CA ILE A 41 -2.24 6.10 -6.26
C ILE A 41 -3.03 5.00 -6.96
N ARG A 42 -3.22 3.88 -6.26
CA ARG A 42 -4.03 2.75 -6.75
C ARG A 42 -5.28 2.64 -5.91
N LYS A 43 -6.41 2.56 -6.56
CA LYS A 43 -7.69 2.38 -5.88
C LYS A 43 -8.31 1.06 -6.31
N PHE A 44 -8.89 0.34 -5.35
CA PHE A 44 -9.66 -0.87 -5.64
C PHE A 44 -11.13 -0.50 -5.59
N ILE A 45 -11.79 -0.61 -6.73
CA ILE A 45 -13.12 -0.03 -6.93
C ILE A 45 -14.09 -1.15 -7.29
N ASP A 46 -15.30 -1.08 -6.73
CA ASP A 46 -16.44 -1.91 -7.13
C ASP A 46 -17.46 -0.97 -7.78
N GLN A 47 -17.84 -1.25 -9.03
CA GLN A 47 -18.71 -0.31 -9.74
C GLN A 47 -20.13 -0.21 -9.16
N GLU A 48 -20.47 -1.09 -8.23
CA GLU A 48 -21.74 -1.01 -7.53
C GLU A 48 -21.67 -0.09 -6.29
N ILE A 49 -20.51 0.47 -6.03
CA ILE A 49 -20.25 1.33 -4.88
C ILE A 49 -19.62 2.62 -5.41
N ASP A 50 -19.93 3.75 -4.81
CA ASP A 50 -19.48 5.04 -5.30
C ASP A 50 -18.17 5.51 -4.66
N HIS A 51 -17.43 4.62 -4.00
CA HIS A 51 -16.15 4.96 -3.38
C HIS A 51 -15.22 3.75 -3.44
N PRO A 52 -13.89 3.95 -3.31
CA PRO A 52 -12.96 2.83 -3.28
C PRO A 52 -13.15 1.97 -2.03
N ILE A 53 -12.83 0.68 -2.17
CA ILE A 53 -12.77 -0.24 -1.03
C ILE A 53 -11.46 -0.05 -0.27
N TRP A 54 -10.36 0.15 -1.00
CA TRP A 54 -9.08 0.52 -0.40
C TRP A 54 -8.30 1.39 -1.35
N ILE A 55 -7.33 2.12 -0.81
CA ILE A 55 -6.38 2.89 -1.61
C ILE A 55 -4.96 2.60 -1.14
N MET A 56 -4.04 2.65 -2.10
CA MET A 56 -2.61 2.44 -1.85
C MET A 56 -1.84 3.56 -2.52
N ILE A 57 -0.88 4.13 -1.80
CA ILE A 57 0.08 5.09 -2.35
C ILE A 57 1.42 4.39 -2.37
N TYR A 58 2.03 4.27 -3.55
CA TYR A 58 3.29 3.53 -3.68
C TYR A 58 4.16 4.14 -4.77
N GLU A 59 5.42 3.74 -4.76
CA GLU A 59 6.39 4.22 -5.73
C GLU A 59 7.29 3.07 -6.17
N GLU A 60 7.54 2.94 -7.46
CA GLU A 60 8.54 2.00 -7.95
C GLU A 60 9.89 2.70 -7.96
N ARG A 61 10.79 2.31 -7.06
CA ARG A 61 12.08 2.96 -6.89
C ARG A 61 13.17 2.41 -7.81
N ARG A 62 13.07 1.14 -8.14
CA ARG A 62 13.87 0.43 -9.12
C ARG A 62 12.96 -0.60 -9.77
N PRO A 63 13.33 -1.17 -10.92
CA PRO A 63 12.44 -2.14 -11.58
C PRO A 63 12.00 -3.23 -10.60
N ASN A 64 10.70 -3.33 -10.39
CA ASN A 64 10.04 -4.31 -9.52
C ASN A 64 10.40 -4.17 -8.03
N GLU A 65 10.96 -3.02 -7.62
CA GLU A 65 11.26 -2.71 -6.22
C GLU A 65 10.40 -1.53 -5.80
N PHE A 66 9.44 -1.78 -4.92
CA PHE A 66 8.40 -0.81 -4.59
C PHE A 66 8.49 -0.38 -3.13
N HIS A 67 8.14 0.87 -2.89
CA HIS A 67 7.91 1.36 -1.54
C HIS A 67 6.45 1.74 -1.39
N ILE A 68 5.78 1.20 -0.38
CA ILE A 68 4.40 1.53 -0.09
C ILE A 68 4.39 2.60 0.99
N TYR A 69 3.85 3.78 0.64
CA TYR A 69 3.70 4.87 1.59
C TYR A 69 2.46 4.69 2.45
N SER A 70 1.41 4.11 1.89
CA SER A 70 0.15 3.92 2.60
C SER A 70 -0.67 2.85 1.91
N LEU A 71 -1.30 2.01 2.72
CA LEU A 71 -2.35 1.09 2.26
C LEU A 71 -3.43 1.16 3.31
N GLU A 72 -4.61 1.61 2.91
CA GLU A 72 -5.72 1.77 3.84
C GLU A 72 -7.00 1.20 3.25
N VAL A 73 -7.66 0.33 4.02
CA VAL A 73 -8.95 -0.25 3.68
C VAL A 73 -10.03 0.55 4.39
N TYR A 74 -11.08 0.94 3.66
CA TYR A 74 -12.21 1.63 4.27
C TYR A 74 -12.78 0.76 5.39
N LYS A 75 -13.05 1.38 6.55
CA LYS A 75 -13.36 0.64 7.78
C LYS A 75 -14.50 -0.36 7.62
N ASN A 76 -15.46 -0.09 6.73
CA ASN A 76 -16.58 -0.98 6.50
C ASN A 76 -16.18 -2.32 5.89
N TYR A 77 -14.94 -2.42 5.38
CA TYR A 77 -14.44 -3.61 4.70
C TYR A 77 -13.23 -4.21 5.40
N GLN A 78 -12.81 -3.69 6.56
CA GLN A 78 -11.54 -4.10 7.16
C GLN A 78 -11.49 -5.55 7.58
N LEU A 79 -12.60 -6.13 8.00
CA LEU A 79 -12.61 -7.51 8.48
C LEU A 79 -12.90 -8.52 7.36
N GLN A 80 -12.78 -8.09 6.10
CA GLN A 80 -13.05 -8.95 4.94
C GLN A 80 -11.79 -9.34 4.18
N ASP A 81 -10.61 -9.18 4.81
CA ASP A 81 -9.35 -9.68 4.27
C ASP A 81 -8.84 -8.93 3.02
N PHE A 82 -9.38 -7.74 2.76
CA PHE A 82 -8.97 -6.98 1.58
C PHE A 82 -7.51 -6.53 1.65
N GLY A 83 -7.01 -6.17 2.83
CA GLY A 83 -5.61 -5.74 2.98
C GLY A 83 -4.64 -6.85 2.61
N ARG A 84 -4.88 -8.07 3.10
CA ARG A 84 -4.04 -9.21 2.77
C ARG A 84 -4.10 -9.51 1.27
N LYS A 85 -5.30 -9.48 0.69
CA LYS A 85 -5.46 -9.76 -0.73
C LYS A 85 -4.76 -8.71 -1.59
N ALA A 86 -4.84 -7.43 -1.18
CA ALA A 86 -4.16 -6.36 -1.90
C ALA A 86 -2.66 -6.60 -1.96
N LEU A 87 -2.05 -6.96 -0.82
CA LEU A 87 -0.62 -7.21 -0.77
C LEU A 87 -0.22 -8.49 -1.50
N THR A 88 -1.02 -9.53 -1.38
CA THR A 88 -0.75 -10.78 -2.09
C THR A 88 -0.72 -10.54 -3.59
N LYS A 89 -1.67 -9.77 -4.10
CA LYS A 89 -1.71 -9.42 -5.51
C LYS A 89 -0.51 -8.58 -5.91
N PHE A 90 -0.15 -7.61 -5.08
CA PHE A 90 0.99 -6.73 -5.34
C PHE A 90 2.30 -7.52 -5.42
N LYS A 91 2.45 -8.55 -4.59
CA LYS A 91 3.63 -9.40 -4.56
C LYS A 91 3.84 -10.17 -5.85
N GLU A 92 2.80 -10.34 -6.67
CA GLU A 92 2.92 -11.13 -7.89
C GLU A 92 3.91 -10.51 -8.88
N PHE A 93 4.05 -9.18 -8.86
CA PHE A 93 4.97 -8.52 -9.78
C PHE A 93 6.10 -7.76 -9.06
N ALA A 94 6.16 -7.85 -7.75
CA ALA A 94 7.22 -7.18 -6.99
C ALA A 94 8.33 -8.15 -6.64
N ASN A 95 9.57 -7.66 -6.63
CA ASN A 95 10.72 -8.40 -6.11
C ASN A 95 11.02 -7.98 -4.68
N ILE A 96 10.85 -6.71 -4.39
CA ILE A 96 11.08 -6.15 -3.06
C ILE A 96 9.97 -5.16 -2.79
N ILE A 97 9.44 -5.19 -1.57
CA ILE A 97 8.48 -4.21 -1.08
C ILE A 97 8.98 -3.70 0.26
N THR A 98 9.10 -2.38 0.40
CA THR A 98 9.41 -1.75 1.68
C THR A 98 8.23 -0.89 2.11
N LEU A 99 8.11 -0.69 3.43
CA LEU A 99 7.09 0.19 3.99
C LEU A 99 7.45 0.56 5.41
N CYS A 100 6.77 1.59 5.93
CA CYS A 100 6.79 1.90 7.35
C CYS A 100 5.42 1.58 7.92
N SER A 101 5.35 0.69 8.90
CA SER A 101 4.08 0.35 9.52
C SER A 101 3.79 1.27 10.68
N LEU A 102 2.53 1.34 11.07
CA LEU A 102 2.17 1.85 12.38
C LEU A 102 2.41 0.72 13.39
N PRO A 103 2.68 1.06 14.67
CA PRO A 103 2.90 0.00 15.66
C PRO A 103 1.77 -1.02 15.71
N GLU A 104 0.54 -0.56 15.58
CA GLU A 104 -0.62 -1.45 15.68
C GLU A 104 -0.83 -2.33 14.46
N THR A 105 -0.17 -2.05 13.32
CA THR A 105 -0.32 -2.87 12.12
C THR A 105 0.90 -3.73 11.81
N LYS A 106 1.95 -3.62 12.62
CA LYS A 106 3.19 -4.35 12.37
C LYS A 106 2.98 -5.86 12.29
N VAL A 107 2.19 -6.41 13.22
CA VAL A 107 1.93 -7.85 13.25
C VAL A 107 1.24 -8.31 11.96
N PHE A 108 0.32 -7.49 11.46
CA PHE A 108 -0.35 -7.79 10.19
C PHE A 108 0.66 -8.00 9.06
N TYR A 109 1.63 -7.08 8.94
CA TYR A 109 2.64 -7.20 7.89
C TYR A 109 3.60 -8.36 8.14
N GLU A 110 3.97 -8.59 9.39
CA GLU A 110 4.87 -9.70 9.71
C GLU A 110 4.26 -11.04 9.35
N LYS A 111 2.95 -11.20 9.55
CA LYS A 111 2.26 -12.41 9.15
C LYS A 111 2.26 -12.62 7.64
N LEU A 112 2.50 -11.56 6.88
CA LEU A 112 2.56 -11.63 5.42
C LEU A 112 4.00 -11.75 4.91
N GLY A 113 4.95 -12.00 5.80
CA GLY A 113 6.33 -12.26 5.41
C GLY A 113 7.24 -11.05 5.42
N PHE A 114 6.78 -9.93 5.94
CA PHE A 114 7.64 -8.76 6.10
C PHE A 114 8.51 -8.91 7.33
N HIS A 115 9.72 -8.36 7.26
CA HIS A 115 10.70 -8.39 8.35
C HIS A 115 11.15 -6.97 8.67
N GLU A 116 11.59 -6.76 9.90
CA GLU A 116 12.14 -5.48 10.30
C GLU A 116 13.38 -5.16 9.47
N LEU A 117 13.46 -3.94 8.98
CA LEU A 117 14.57 -3.47 8.18
C LEU A 117 15.67 -2.83 9.03
N ASP A 118 15.27 -2.24 10.17
CA ASP A 118 16.22 -1.58 11.06
C ASP A 118 15.75 -1.71 12.51
N ASP A 119 16.50 -1.09 13.42
CA ASP A 119 16.32 -1.29 14.86
C ASP A 119 15.06 -0.66 15.42
N ASN A 120 14.41 0.27 14.70
CA ASN A 120 13.22 0.88 15.27
C ASN A 120 11.96 0.02 15.13
N GLY A 121 12.06 -1.08 14.37
CA GLY A 121 10.99 -2.06 14.28
C GLY A 121 9.79 -1.68 13.44
N LEU A 122 9.75 -0.47 12.86
CA LEU A 122 8.61 0.00 12.09
C LEU A 122 8.87 0.02 10.58
N ARG A 123 10.14 -0.01 10.17
CA ARG A 123 10.49 -0.11 8.76
C ARG A 123 10.59 -1.59 8.40
N LEU A 124 9.81 -2.00 7.43
CA LEU A 124 9.66 -3.41 7.10
C LEU A 124 10.01 -3.65 5.64
N ILE A 125 10.48 -4.87 5.35
CA ILE A 125 10.83 -5.27 4.00
C ILE A 125 10.34 -6.69 3.72
N TRP A 126 9.88 -6.90 2.50
CA TRP A 126 9.55 -8.22 1.98
C TRP A 126 10.38 -8.44 0.71
N ARG A 127 10.98 -9.63 0.58
CA ARG A 127 11.75 -10.02 -0.60
C ARG A 127 11.18 -11.30 -1.18
N LYS A 128 11.10 -11.32 -2.49
CA LYS A 128 10.67 -12.53 -3.20
C LYS A 128 11.75 -13.59 -3.09
N ASN A 129 11.34 -14.85 -2.94
CA ASN A 129 12.28 -15.99 -2.81
C ASN A 129 12.67 -16.50 -4.18
N PHE A 130 13.58 -15.80 -4.84
CA PHE A 130 14.10 -16.26 -6.12
C PHE A 130 14.93 -17.48 -5.96
N GLY A 131 14.74 -18.47 -6.86
CA GLY A 131 15.63 -19.60 -6.95
C GLY A 131 15.69 -20.49 -5.71
N ARG A 132 14.81 -20.29 -4.75
CA ARG A 132 14.74 -21.15 -3.58
C ARG A 132 14.12 -22.45 -3.95
N LYS A 133 14.80 -23.49 -3.69
CA LYS A 133 14.26 -24.80 -3.99
C LYS A 133 13.94 -25.49 -2.72
N ASN A 134 13.87 -25.34 -2.50
CA ASN A 134 14.01 -25.61 -1.50
C ASN A 134 14.73 -25.77 -0.76
N LYS A 135 15.06 -25.53 -0.89
CA LYS A 135 15.91 -25.42 0.16
C LYS A 135 15.49 -26.23 1.15
#